data_d3cf1d2dee320acb5a2d17bc231d72a4
#
_entry.id   d3cf1d2dee320acb5a2d17bc231d72a4
#
_cell.length_a   1.000
_cell.length_b   1.000
_cell.length_c   1.000
_cell.angle_alpha   90.00
_cell.angle_beta   90.00
_cell.angle_gamma   90.00
#
_symmetry.space_group_name_H-M   'P 1'
#
loop_
_entity.id
_entity.type
_entity.pdbx_description
1 polymer ?
#
loop_
_entity_poly.entity_id
_entity_poly.type
_entity_poly.pdbx_seq_one_letter_code
_entity_poly.pdbx_strand_id
1 'polypeptide(L)'
;MRQPSFRSLSSARALAASLAIAAAPAFAQPAMPIADVHLHYSHDAVASVPAEDVVALMRKAGLRRALVSSSDDTGTQKLLALAPDIVVPSLRPYRSRGEIGTWFRDPTVIDYLEQRLARHRYAAVGEFHLYGADADLPVPVAMVALARRHGLILHAHSDADAVRRLFRQWPEARIVWAHAGFDSPENVRALLREHPRLWADLAFRSDHAAGDRIDAGWREAFMEFPDRFMVGTDTFTPERLFYIPEHAAWARGWLATLPAEVGEKLAWRNAEALLAAAWPAGAAASAAAPASPQPAARASSSSSASPPACEARADDGVRRLEGPSSRLVYRTYPATIALGQPFRLLARLCPGTGRPGDDARLSVDATMPEHRHGMNYAPRLTRVDGGLVADGLLFHMAGRWQLVVEARDGDAVERFTDDVVLR
;
A
#
# COMPACT_ATOMS: atom_id res chain seq x y z
N MET A 1 16.13 93.43 48.19
CA MET A 1 16.89 92.94 47.06
C MET A 1 17.53 91.59 47.42
N ARG A 2 16.96 90.49 47.02
CA ARG A 2 17.56 89.11 47.19
C ARG A 2 17.31 88.36 45.94
N GLN A 3 18.36 87.91 45.23
CA GLN A 3 18.34 87.07 44.11
C GLN A 3 18.00 85.59 44.45
N PRO A 4 17.27 84.84 43.68
CA PRO A 4 17.11 83.40 43.89
C PRO A 4 18.20 82.59 43.16
N SER A 5 18.75 81.65 43.88
CA SER A 5 19.77 80.66 43.42
C SER A 5 19.17 79.61 42.46
N PHE A 6 19.84 79.40 41.32
CA PHE A 6 19.58 78.29 40.41
C PHE A 6 20.09 76.96 41.01
N ARG A 7 19.20 75.99 41.09
CA ARG A 7 19.54 74.59 41.35
C ARG A 7 19.70 73.84 40.01
N SER A 8 20.85 73.27 39.82
CA SER A 8 21.15 72.39 38.68
C SER A 8 20.41 71.07 38.81
N LEU A 9 19.68 70.70 37.78
CA LEU A 9 19.05 69.39 37.60
C LEU A 9 20.06 68.42 36.95
N SER A 10 20.50 67.43 37.73
CA SER A 10 21.33 66.32 37.22
C SER A 10 20.47 65.34 36.44
N SER A 11 20.74 65.23 35.15
CA SER A 11 20.09 64.26 34.25
C SER A 11 20.64 62.85 34.51
N ALA A 12 19.86 61.99 35.15
CA ALA A 12 20.14 60.56 35.23
C ALA A 12 19.81 59.89 33.83
N ARG A 13 20.84 59.45 33.13
CA ARG A 13 20.70 58.62 31.95
C ARG A 13 20.40 57.18 32.38
N ALA A 14 19.18 56.72 32.16
CA ALA A 14 18.80 55.32 32.30
C ALA A 14 19.38 54.54 31.11
N LEU A 15 20.30 53.60 31.38
CA LEU A 15 20.81 52.64 30.42
C LEU A 15 19.77 51.53 30.30
N ALA A 16 19.05 51.49 29.18
CA ALA A 16 18.18 50.38 28.83
C ALA A 16 19.07 49.25 28.29
N ALA A 17 19.28 48.20 29.07
CA ALA A 17 19.93 46.99 28.62
C ALA A 17 18.92 46.16 27.79
N SER A 18 19.08 46.18 26.47
CA SER A 18 18.30 45.31 25.57
C SER A 18 18.79 43.86 25.69
N LEU A 19 18.00 43.03 26.36
CA LEU A 19 18.23 41.58 26.39
C LEU A 19 17.86 41.01 25.02
N ALA A 20 18.85 40.76 24.16
CA ALA A 20 18.66 39.99 22.93
C ALA A 20 18.48 38.50 23.31
N ILE A 21 17.23 38.03 23.33
CA ILE A 21 16.93 36.61 23.43
C ILE A 21 17.33 36.01 22.09
N ALA A 22 18.49 35.35 22.03
CA ALA A 22 18.88 34.53 20.91
C ALA A 22 17.90 33.34 20.82
N ALA A 23 17.01 33.36 19.83
CA ALA A 23 16.20 32.20 19.51
C ALA A 23 17.14 31.05 19.10
N ALA A 24 17.25 30.04 19.94
CA ALA A 24 17.95 28.82 19.58
C ALA A 24 17.26 28.22 18.34
N PRO A 25 18.00 27.69 17.34
CA PRO A 25 17.39 27.03 16.21
C PRO A 25 16.52 25.88 16.75
N ALA A 26 15.22 25.92 16.48
CA ALA A 26 14.35 24.81 16.75
C ALA A 26 14.83 23.65 15.87
N PHE A 27 15.54 22.70 16.45
CA PHE A 27 15.83 21.44 15.78
C PHE A 27 14.46 20.82 15.44
N ALA A 28 14.15 20.70 14.13
CA ALA A 28 12.98 20.03 13.70
C ALA A 28 13.01 18.61 14.32
N GLN A 29 12.00 18.27 15.10
CA GLN A 29 11.87 16.93 15.67
C GLN A 29 11.89 15.93 14.49
N PRO A 30 12.68 14.84 14.60
CA PRO A 30 12.70 13.84 13.56
C PRO A 30 11.28 13.34 13.31
N ALA A 31 10.90 13.22 12.05
CA ALA A 31 9.56 12.75 11.68
C ALA A 31 9.30 11.37 12.32
N MET A 32 8.08 11.16 12.82
CA MET A 32 7.66 9.88 13.41
C MET A 32 8.08 8.72 12.49
N PRO A 33 8.83 7.72 12.96
CA PRO A 33 9.18 6.54 12.16
C PRO A 33 7.92 5.80 11.71
N ILE A 34 7.99 5.11 10.57
CA ILE A 34 6.93 4.21 10.09
C ILE A 34 7.51 2.80 9.96
N ALA A 35 6.78 1.79 10.39
CA ALA A 35 7.01 0.41 10.01
C ALA A 35 5.92 -0.01 9.02
N ASP A 36 6.33 -0.40 7.83
CA ASP A 36 5.45 -0.87 6.76
C ASP A 36 5.38 -2.39 6.83
N VAL A 37 4.24 -2.95 7.26
CA VAL A 37 4.12 -4.41 7.40
C VAL A 37 3.53 -5.09 6.17
N HIS A 38 3.37 -4.36 5.05
CA HIS A 38 2.77 -4.90 3.85
C HIS A 38 3.40 -4.28 2.60
N LEU A 39 4.57 -4.75 2.22
CA LEU A 39 5.30 -4.27 1.06
C LEU A 39 5.66 -5.43 0.12
N HIS A 40 5.47 -5.21 -1.18
CA HIS A 40 5.81 -6.16 -2.22
C HIS A 40 6.86 -5.59 -3.18
N TYR A 41 7.77 -6.46 -3.61
CA TYR A 41 8.70 -6.17 -4.70
C TYR A 41 8.78 -7.40 -5.59
N SER A 42 7.72 -7.64 -6.36
CA SER A 42 7.52 -8.82 -7.19
C SER A 42 8.21 -8.70 -8.56
N HIS A 43 8.18 -9.77 -9.36
CA HIS A 43 8.90 -9.93 -10.62
C HIS A 43 8.70 -8.79 -11.63
N ASP A 44 7.50 -8.22 -11.75
CA ASP A 44 7.20 -7.08 -12.61
C ASP A 44 7.88 -5.79 -12.13
N ALA A 45 7.90 -5.57 -10.81
CA ALA A 45 8.64 -4.47 -10.21
C ALA A 45 10.16 -4.69 -10.31
N VAL A 46 10.64 -5.90 -10.06
CA VAL A 46 12.08 -6.26 -10.17
C VAL A 46 12.63 -6.02 -11.58
N ALA A 47 11.78 -6.15 -12.60
CA ALA A 47 12.17 -5.91 -13.99
C ALA A 47 12.19 -4.42 -14.38
N SER A 48 11.44 -3.56 -13.69
CA SER A 48 11.19 -2.17 -14.10
C SER A 48 11.73 -1.12 -13.13
N VAL A 49 11.91 -1.44 -11.84
CA VAL A 49 12.40 -0.52 -10.80
C VAL A 49 13.62 -1.14 -10.13
N PRO A 50 14.82 -0.53 -10.23
CA PRO A 50 16.03 -1.02 -9.55
C PRO A 50 15.81 -1.15 -8.04
N ALA A 51 16.37 -2.19 -7.43
CA ALA A 51 16.21 -2.45 -6.00
C ALA A 51 16.80 -1.32 -5.13
N GLU A 52 17.86 -0.68 -5.61
CA GLU A 52 18.49 0.48 -5.00
C GLU A 52 17.53 1.67 -4.92
N ASP A 53 16.72 1.88 -5.97
CA ASP A 53 15.72 2.95 -6.01
C ASP A 53 14.59 2.67 -5.01
N VAL A 54 14.16 1.41 -4.88
CA VAL A 54 13.17 1.01 -3.86
C VAL A 54 13.70 1.27 -2.45
N VAL A 55 14.96 0.91 -2.18
CA VAL A 55 15.61 1.21 -0.90
C VAL A 55 15.70 2.72 -0.66
N ALA A 56 16.02 3.51 -1.68
CA ALA A 56 16.04 4.97 -1.57
C ALA A 56 14.65 5.54 -1.23
N LEU A 57 13.57 5.01 -1.82
CA LEU A 57 12.19 5.37 -1.50
C LEU A 57 11.81 5.02 -0.06
N MET A 58 12.18 3.82 0.43
CA MET A 58 11.96 3.40 1.81
C MET A 58 12.69 4.36 2.79
N ARG A 59 13.95 4.70 2.52
CA ARG A 59 14.73 5.63 3.34
C ARG A 59 14.15 7.05 3.29
N LYS A 60 13.75 7.53 2.12
CA LYS A 60 13.07 8.82 1.94
C LYS A 60 11.76 8.89 2.74
N ALA A 61 11.02 7.78 2.79
CA ALA A 61 9.81 7.65 3.58
C ALA A 61 10.06 7.61 5.09
N GLY A 62 11.30 7.43 5.53
CA GLY A 62 11.65 7.22 6.94
C GLY A 62 11.12 5.89 7.48
N LEU A 63 11.13 4.83 6.65
CA LEU A 63 10.75 3.50 7.10
C LEU A 63 11.81 2.96 8.06
N ARG A 64 11.34 2.55 9.23
CA ARG A 64 12.16 1.89 10.25
C ARG A 64 12.24 0.38 10.02
N ARG A 65 11.13 -0.22 9.57
CA ARG A 65 11.01 -1.62 9.17
C ARG A 65 10.07 -1.72 7.97
N ALA A 66 10.30 -2.74 7.15
CA ALA A 66 9.41 -3.14 6.07
C ALA A 66 9.32 -4.67 6.05
N LEU A 67 8.11 -5.22 6.29
CA LEU A 67 7.83 -6.64 6.05
C LEU A 67 7.62 -6.80 4.55
N VAL A 68 8.59 -7.42 3.88
CA VAL A 68 8.62 -7.54 2.43
C VAL A 68 8.35 -8.96 1.97
N SER A 69 7.42 -9.10 1.04
CA SER A 69 7.18 -10.36 0.34
C SER A 69 7.16 -10.15 -1.18
N SER A 70 7.56 -11.15 -1.94
CA SER A 70 7.53 -11.12 -3.40
C SER A 70 7.13 -12.47 -4.01
N SER A 71 6.59 -12.43 -5.20
CA SER A 71 6.32 -13.58 -6.08
C SER A 71 7.24 -13.46 -7.31
N ASP A 72 8.23 -14.26 -7.54
CA ASP A 72 8.84 -15.17 -6.57
C ASP A 72 9.58 -14.42 -5.43
N ASP A 73 10.26 -15.16 -4.55
CA ASP A 73 11.02 -14.62 -3.42
C ASP A 73 12.28 -13.79 -3.82
N THR A 74 12.64 -13.74 -5.07
CA THR A 74 13.87 -13.09 -5.56
C THR A 74 13.90 -11.59 -5.20
N GLY A 75 12.79 -10.89 -5.32
CA GLY A 75 12.68 -9.47 -4.97
C GLY A 75 12.91 -9.23 -3.48
N THR A 76 12.32 -10.04 -2.62
CA THR A 76 12.51 -9.98 -1.17
C THR A 76 13.97 -10.11 -0.80
N GLN A 77 14.67 -11.11 -1.37
CA GLN A 77 16.09 -11.37 -1.09
C GLN A 77 17.00 -10.24 -1.59
N LYS A 78 16.69 -9.63 -2.75
CA LYS A 78 17.43 -8.46 -3.27
C LYS A 78 17.34 -7.27 -2.31
N LEU A 79 16.13 -6.92 -1.86
CA LEU A 79 15.95 -5.81 -0.93
C LEU A 79 16.58 -6.10 0.44
N LEU A 80 16.48 -7.34 0.94
CA LEU A 80 17.14 -7.74 2.18
C LEU A 80 18.66 -7.58 2.11
N ALA A 81 19.27 -7.94 0.99
CA ALA A 81 20.72 -7.81 0.81
C ALA A 81 21.18 -6.33 0.82
N LEU A 82 20.36 -5.43 0.27
CA LEU A 82 20.69 -3.99 0.16
C LEU A 82 20.34 -3.18 1.43
N ALA A 83 19.29 -3.57 2.14
CA ALA A 83 18.80 -2.84 3.31
C ALA A 83 18.42 -3.78 4.46
N PRO A 84 19.36 -4.57 5.00
CA PRO A 84 19.12 -5.52 6.10
C PRO A 84 18.70 -4.85 7.41
N ASP A 85 18.92 -3.54 7.52
CA ASP A 85 18.51 -2.70 8.63
C ASP A 85 17.00 -2.33 8.58
N ILE A 86 16.38 -2.36 7.41
CA ILE A 86 14.97 -2.03 7.19
C ILE A 86 14.14 -3.28 6.89
N VAL A 87 14.62 -4.12 5.97
CA VAL A 87 13.85 -5.24 5.40
C VAL A 87 13.75 -6.42 6.36
N VAL A 88 12.53 -6.89 6.55
CA VAL A 88 12.20 -8.15 7.23
C VAL A 88 11.52 -9.05 6.21
N PRO A 89 12.09 -10.23 5.90
CA PRO A 89 11.59 -11.06 4.80
C PRO A 89 10.36 -11.87 5.21
N SER A 90 9.36 -11.89 4.33
CA SER A 90 8.22 -12.78 4.35
C SER A 90 8.22 -13.66 3.10
N LEU A 91 7.90 -14.94 3.22
CA LEU A 91 7.87 -15.91 2.12
C LEU A 91 6.45 -16.08 1.59
N ARG A 92 6.16 -15.64 0.39
CA ARG A 92 4.86 -15.91 -0.26
C ARG A 92 4.77 -17.35 -0.74
N PRO A 93 3.60 -18.01 -0.63
CA PRO A 93 3.38 -19.32 -1.23
C PRO A 93 3.10 -19.26 -2.74
N TYR A 94 3.60 -18.22 -3.42
CA TYR A 94 3.44 -18.00 -4.86
C TYR A 94 4.81 -17.95 -5.53
N ARG A 95 4.98 -18.72 -6.62
CA ARG A 95 6.14 -18.65 -7.49
C ARG A 95 5.94 -17.63 -8.60
N SER A 96 4.66 -17.30 -8.87
CA SER A 96 4.26 -16.30 -9.86
C SER A 96 2.95 -15.61 -9.43
N ARG A 97 2.65 -14.47 -10.05
CA ARG A 97 1.39 -13.74 -9.81
C ARG A 97 0.15 -14.56 -10.16
N GLY A 98 0.25 -15.44 -11.17
CA GLY A 98 -0.86 -16.30 -11.62
C GLY A 98 -1.29 -17.34 -10.59
N GLU A 99 -0.49 -17.60 -9.56
CA GLU A 99 -0.79 -18.59 -8.54
C GLU A 99 -1.63 -18.05 -7.37
N ILE A 100 -1.90 -16.75 -7.30
CA ILE A 100 -2.66 -16.10 -6.21
C ILE A 100 -3.99 -16.82 -5.90
N GLY A 101 -4.74 -17.24 -6.93
CA GLY A 101 -6.04 -17.90 -6.79
C GLY A 101 -5.99 -19.43 -6.82
N THR A 102 -4.82 -20.06 -6.90
CA THR A 102 -4.70 -21.51 -7.14
C THR A 102 -3.71 -22.22 -6.23
N TRP A 103 -2.77 -21.50 -5.60
CA TRP A 103 -1.69 -22.05 -4.79
C TRP A 103 -2.16 -23.06 -3.73
N PHE A 104 -3.32 -22.81 -3.13
CA PHE A 104 -3.87 -23.63 -2.03
C PHE A 104 -4.38 -25.02 -2.48
N ARG A 105 -4.34 -25.30 -3.80
CA ARG A 105 -4.66 -26.61 -4.40
C ARG A 105 -3.48 -27.28 -5.07
N ASP A 106 -2.31 -26.61 -5.12
CA ASP A 106 -1.11 -27.14 -5.74
C ASP A 106 -0.13 -27.69 -4.69
N PRO A 107 0.02 -29.01 -4.54
CA PRO A 107 0.90 -29.59 -3.53
C PRO A 107 2.38 -29.25 -3.73
N THR A 108 2.80 -28.89 -4.95
CA THR A 108 4.20 -28.51 -5.24
C THR A 108 4.60 -27.18 -4.60
N VAL A 109 3.64 -26.42 -4.11
CA VAL A 109 3.89 -25.20 -3.31
C VAL A 109 4.61 -25.56 -2.01
N ILE A 110 4.33 -26.70 -1.40
CA ILE A 110 4.97 -27.10 -0.16
C ILE A 110 6.46 -27.40 -0.39
N ASP A 111 6.80 -28.10 -1.48
CA ASP A 111 8.19 -28.33 -1.87
C ASP A 111 8.94 -27.01 -2.09
N TYR A 112 8.28 -26.02 -2.73
CA TYR A 112 8.85 -24.69 -2.92
C TYR A 112 9.12 -24.01 -1.58
N LEU A 113 8.15 -23.99 -0.66
CA LEU A 113 8.31 -23.38 0.67
C LEU A 113 9.44 -24.04 1.45
N GLU A 114 9.51 -25.38 1.47
CA GLU A 114 10.57 -26.12 2.15
C GLU A 114 11.95 -25.81 1.56
N GLN A 115 12.09 -25.77 0.23
CA GLN A 115 13.33 -25.39 -0.44
C GLN A 115 13.78 -23.97 -0.08
N ARG A 116 12.84 -23.02 0.01
CA ARG A 116 13.17 -21.63 0.38
C ARG A 116 13.57 -21.54 1.85
N LEU A 117 12.83 -22.18 2.75
CA LEU A 117 13.10 -22.22 4.19
C LEU A 117 14.42 -22.93 4.53
N ALA A 118 14.84 -23.90 3.72
CA ALA A 118 16.15 -24.56 3.86
C ALA A 118 17.34 -23.66 3.50
N ARG A 119 17.12 -22.65 2.65
CA ARG A 119 18.16 -21.76 2.12
C ARG A 119 18.21 -20.38 2.80
N HIS A 120 17.07 -19.90 3.24
CA HIS A 120 16.92 -18.54 3.76
C HIS A 120 16.08 -18.54 5.04
N ARG A 121 16.30 -17.55 5.87
CA ARG A 121 15.46 -17.28 7.04
C ARG A 121 14.38 -16.29 6.69
N TYR A 122 13.20 -16.45 7.28
CA TYR A 122 12.05 -15.56 7.14
C TYR A 122 11.43 -15.26 8.50
N ALA A 123 10.76 -14.12 8.62
CA ALA A 123 9.97 -13.78 9.79
C ALA A 123 8.51 -14.23 9.65
N ALA A 124 8.02 -14.31 8.41
CA ALA A 124 6.63 -14.60 8.11
C ALA A 124 6.49 -15.52 6.88
N VAL A 125 5.34 -16.13 6.73
CA VAL A 125 4.82 -16.70 5.49
C VAL A 125 3.60 -15.88 5.06
N GLY A 126 3.57 -15.48 3.79
CA GLY A 126 2.54 -14.59 3.21
C GLY A 126 3.17 -13.33 2.61
N GLU A 127 2.40 -12.39 2.14
CA GLU A 127 0.94 -12.39 2.12
C GLU A 127 0.41 -13.58 1.30
N PHE A 128 -0.61 -14.24 1.79
CA PHE A 128 -1.31 -15.29 1.05
C PHE A 128 -2.82 -15.03 1.00
N HIS A 129 -3.43 -15.24 -0.18
CA HIS A 129 -4.88 -15.13 -0.39
C HIS A 129 -5.54 -16.46 -0.10
N LEU A 130 -6.46 -16.47 0.90
CA LEU A 130 -7.10 -17.70 1.36
C LEU A 130 -8.44 -17.37 2.03
N TYR A 131 -9.53 -18.01 1.58
CA TYR A 131 -10.87 -17.64 2.01
C TYR A 131 -11.67 -18.85 2.49
N GLY A 132 -12.45 -18.65 3.56
CA GLY A 132 -13.41 -19.61 4.08
C GLY A 132 -12.83 -21.02 4.23
N ALA A 133 -13.58 -22.01 3.73
CA ALA A 133 -13.23 -23.42 3.85
C ALA A 133 -11.98 -23.85 3.07
N ASP A 134 -11.51 -23.08 2.11
CA ASP A 134 -10.24 -23.37 1.41
C ASP A 134 -9.05 -23.40 2.37
N ALA A 135 -9.16 -22.76 3.55
CA ALA A 135 -8.16 -22.83 4.61
C ALA A 135 -7.94 -24.25 5.17
N ASP A 136 -8.94 -25.12 5.07
CA ASP A 136 -8.86 -26.51 5.56
C ASP A 136 -8.35 -27.50 4.49
N LEU A 137 -8.01 -27.02 3.28
CA LEU A 137 -7.42 -27.85 2.24
C LEU A 137 -6.02 -28.34 2.64
N PRO A 138 -5.55 -29.47 2.10
CA PRO A 138 -4.25 -30.09 2.49
C PRO A 138 -3.05 -29.15 2.36
N VAL A 139 -3.00 -28.32 1.32
CA VAL A 139 -1.85 -27.42 1.08
C VAL A 139 -1.78 -26.28 2.11
N PRO A 140 -2.85 -25.51 2.42
CA PRO A 140 -2.85 -24.56 3.51
C PRO A 140 -2.53 -25.19 4.87
N VAL A 141 -3.09 -26.35 5.19
CA VAL A 141 -2.79 -27.06 6.44
C VAL A 141 -1.30 -27.41 6.53
N ALA A 142 -0.70 -27.90 5.46
CA ALA A 142 0.75 -28.19 5.40
C ALA A 142 1.58 -26.90 5.53
N MET A 143 1.17 -25.79 4.89
CA MET A 143 1.83 -24.50 5.03
C MET A 143 1.77 -23.98 6.48
N VAL A 144 0.63 -24.07 7.15
CA VAL A 144 0.50 -23.68 8.57
C VAL A 144 1.41 -24.56 9.45
N ALA A 145 1.49 -25.86 9.19
CA ALA A 145 2.40 -26.76 9.90
C ALA A 145 3.88 -26.39 9.68
N LEU A 146 4.27 -26.00 8.45
CA LEU A 146 5.59 -25.43 8.14
C LEU A 146 5.84 -24.15 8.91
N ALA A 147 4.90 -23.20 8.87
CA ALA A 147 5.00 -21.94 9.59
C ALA A 147 5.20 -22.16 11.10
N ARG A 148 4.46 -23.10 11.68
CA ARG A 148 4.59 -23.48 13.10
C ARG A 148 5.97 -24.05 13.41
N ARG A 149 6.50 -24.95 12.60
CA ARG A 149 7.85 -25.55 12.79
C ARG A 149 8.96 -24.49 12.77
N HIS A 150 8.80 -23.47 11.93
CA HIS A 150 9.80 -22.39 11.77
C HIS A 150 9.51 -21.15 12.61
N GLY A 151 8.43 -21.13 13.40
CA GLY A 151 8.05 -20.01 14.26
C GLY A 151 7.66 -18.75 13.49
N LEU A 152 7.11 -18.90 12.26
CA LEU A 152 6.78 -17.81 11.37
C LEU A 152 5.45 -17.14 11.77
N ILE A 153 5.34 -15.85 11.44
CA ILE A 153 4.07 -15.12 11.44
C ILE A 153 3.28 -15.52 10.20
N LEU A 154 1.96 -15.65 10.30
CA LEU A 154 1.07 -15.80 9.14
C LEU A 154 0.61 -14.41 8.70
N HIS A 155 0.89 -14.01 7.45
CA HIS A 155 0.37 -12.78 6.89
C HIS A 155 -0.74 -13.15 5.90
N ALA A 156 -2.01 -12.99 6.33
CA ALA A 156 -3.17 -13.58 5.70
C ALA A 156 -4.07 -12.54 5.05
N HIS A 157 -4.17 -12.53 3.73
CA HIS A 157 -5.23 -11.87 2.98
C HIS A 157 -6.43 -12.79 2.93
N SER A 158 -7.33 -12.63 3.89
CA SER A 158 -8.37 -13.62 4.18
C SER A 158 -9.63 -12.98 4.72
N ASP A 159 -10.75 -13.68 4.61
CA ASP A 159 -11.95 -13.35 5.35
C ASP A 159 -11.86 -13.83 6.83
N ALA A 160 -12.80 -13.39 7.65
CA ALA A 160 -12.83 -13.74 9.06
C ALA A 160 -13.02 -15.26 9.31
N ASP A 161 -13.70 -16.00 8.41
CA ASP A 161 -13.86 -17.45 8.55
C ASP A 161 -12.52 -18.17 8.34
N ALA A 162 -11.77 -17.81 7.31
CA ALA A 162 -10.43 -18.38 7.08
C ALA A 162 -9.49 -18.06 8.27
N VAL A 163 -9.50 -16.83 8.81
CA VAL A 163 -8.70 -16.48 9.99
C VAL A 163 -9.05 -17.39 11.18
N ARG A 164 -10.33 -17.62 11.46
CA ARG A 164 -10.76 -18.54 12.53
C ARG A 164 -10.28 -19.97 12.28
N ARG A 165 -10.28 -20.43 11.00
CA ARG A 165 -9.78 -21.77 10.63
C ARG A 165 -8.28 -21.88 10.85
N LEU A 166 -7.52 -20.86 10.51
CA LEU A 166 -6.07 -20.80 10.77
C LEU A 166 -5.77 -20.90 12.28
N PHE A 167 -6.53 -20.21 13.14
CA PHE A 167 -6.39 -20.32 14.59
C PHE A 167 -6.83 -21.69 15.12
N ARG A 168 -7.83 -22.36 14.52
CA ARG A 168 -8.15 -23.75 14.88
C ARG A 168 -7.01 -24.72 14.58
N GLN A 169 -6.26 -24.50 13.48
CA GLN A 169 -5.10 -25.32 13.11
C GLN A 169 -3.88 -25.02 14.00
N TRP A 170 -3.71 -23.77 14.39
CA TRP A 170 -2.61 -23.32 15.24
C TRP A 170 -3.06 -22.21 16.20
N PRO A 171 -3.58 -22.57 17.41
CA PRO A 171 -4.11 -21.60 18.36
C PRO A 171 -3.11 -20.53 18.82
N GLU A 172 -1.80 -20.84 18.85
CA GLU A 172 -0.74 -19.91 19.22
C GLU A 172 -0.16 -19.15 18.04
N ALA A 173 -0.75 -19.26 16.86
CA ALA A 173 -0.31 -18.51 15.68
C ALA A 173 -0.29 -17.00 15.95
N ARG A 174 0.71 -16.34 15.40
CA ARG A 174 0.71 -14.87 15.25
C ARG A 174 0.22 -14.59 13.84
N ILE A 175 -0.92 -13.94 13.72
CA ILE A 175 -1.52 -13.63 12.42
C ILE A 175 -1.57 -12.12 12.22
N VAL A 176 -1.04 -11.64 11.10
CA VAL A 176 -1.29 -10.32 10.55
C VAL A 176 -2.42 -10.48 9.52
N TRP A 177 -3.55 -9.88 9.81
CA TRP A 177 -4.71 -9.89 8.91
C TRP A 177 -4.56 -8.73 7.93
N ALA A 178 -4.21 -9.05 6.70
CA ALA A 178 -4.00 -8.08 5.64
C ALA A 178 -5.27 -7.25 5.42
N HIS A 179 -5.09 -5.94 5.30
CA HIS A 179 -6.17 -4.96 5.08
C HIS A 179 -7.28 -4.98 6.14
N ALA A 180 -7.02 -5.52 7.35
CA ALA A 180 -8.08 -5.82 8.32
C ALA A 180 -9.27 -6.58 7.65
N GLY A 181 -8.98 -7.47 6.70
CA GLY A 181 -9.94 -8.24 5.93
C GLY A 181 -10.87 -7.43 5.02
N PHE A 182 -10.62 -6.15 4.80
CA PHE A 182 -11.58 -5.20 4.20
C PHE A 182 -12.93 -5.16 4.92
N ASP A 183 -12.96 -5.60 6.18
CA ASP A 183 -14.17 -5.67 6.99
C ASP A 183 -14.48 -4.33 7.68
N SER A 184 -15.68 -4.18 8.25
CA SER A 184 -16.05 -2.99 9.01
C SER A 184 -15.26 -2.90 10.32
N PRO A 185 -15.04 -1.70 10.89
CA PRO A 185 -14.33 -1.57 12.18
C PRO A 185 -14.99 -2.37 13.31
N GLU A 186 -16.33 -2.55 13.29
CA GLU A 186 -17.08 -3.34 14.28
C GLU A 186 -16.70 -4.82 14.19
N ASN A 187 -16.68 -5.38 12.98
CA ASN A 187 -16.32 -6.78 12.74
C ASN A 187 -14.83 -7.04 13.02
N VAL A 188 -13.96 -6.10 12.67
CA VAL A 188 -12.53 -6.17 13.01
C VAL A 188 -12.35 -6.20 14.52
N ARG A 189 -13.00 -5.31 15.27
CA ARG A 189 -12.98 -5.30 16.75
C ARG A 189 -13.49 -6.62 17.33
N ALA A 190 -14.56 -7.17 16.77
CA ALA A 190 -15.10 -8.47 17.21
C ALA A 190 -14.06 -9.59 17.06
N LEU A 191 -13.41 -9.68 15.90
CA LEU A 191 -12.39 -10.71 15.64
C LEU A 191 -11.11 -10.52 16.48
N LEU A 192 -10.71 -9.27 16.74
CA LEU A 192 -9.58 -8.96 17.63
C LEU A 192 -9.86 -9.35 19.09
N ARG A 193 -11.13 -9.23 19.57
CA ARG A 193 -11.54 -9.73 20.91
C ARG A 193 -11.48 -11.25 20.98
N GLU A 194 -11.90 -11.92 19.91
CA GLU A 194 -11.91 -13.37 19.81
C GLU A 194 -10.49 -13.96 19.82
N HIS A 195 -9.53 -13.26 19.16
CA HIS A 195 -8.18 -13.75 18.94
C HIS A 195 -7.09 -12.81 19.48
N PRO A 196 -6.55 -13.06 20.69
CA PRO A 196 -5.51 -12.22 21.30
C PRO A 196 -4.21 -12.13 20.51
N ARG A 197 -3.95 -13.04 19.58
CA ARG A 197 -2.75 -13.08 18.75
C ARG A 197 -3.00 -12.72 17.28
N LEU A 198 -4.08 -11.96 17.03
CA LEU A 198 -4.40 -11.36 15.76
C LEU A 198 -3.97 -9.89 15.76
N TRP A 199 -3.28 -9.47 14.73
CA TRP A 199 -3.00 -8.08 14.37
C TRP A 199 -3.65 -7.78 13.02
N ALA A 200 -3.93 -6.51 12.75
CA ALA A 200 -4.51 -6.07 11.48
C ALA A 200 -3.62 -5.00 10.86
N ASP A 201 -3.29 -5.12 9.59
CA ASP A 201 -2.72 -4.01 8.87
C ASP A 201 -3.79 -3.16 8.17
N LEU A 202 -3.43 -1.92 7.88
CA LEU A 202 -4.29 -0.92 7.26
C LEU A 202 -3.89 -0.64 5.81
N ALA A 203 -3.05 -1.52 5.24
CA ALA A 203 -2.63 -1.40 3.86
C ALA A 203 -3.82 -1.38 2.91
N PHE A 204 -3.71 -0.60 1.85
CA PHE A 204 -4.72 -0.51 0.79
C PHE A 204 -6.14 -0.11 1.25
N ARG A 205 -6.29 0.42 2.48
CA ARG A 205 -7.57 0.96 2.99
C ARG A 205 -7.60 2.48 2.88
N SER A 206 -8.75 3.03 2.48
CA SER A 206 -9.00 4.47 2.43
C SER A 206 -10.15 4.91 3.34
N ASP A 207 -10.84 3.94 3.96
CA ASP A 207 -12.03 4.20 4.78
C ASP A 207 -11.68 4.55 6.24
N HIS A 208 -10.47 4.26 6.71
CA HIS A 208 -10.06 4.53 8.08
C HIS A 208 -9.67 6.01 8.32
N ALA A 209 -9.20 6.71 7.28
CA ALA A 209 -8.88 8.14 7.38
C ALA A 209 -9.03 8.87 6.05
N ALA A 210 -9.50 10.11 6.11
CA ALA A 210 -9.55 11.04 4.98
C ALA A 210 -8.72 12.28 5.33
N GLY A 211 -7.56 12.43 4.70
CA GLY A 211 -6.55 13.41 5.10
C GLY A 211 -6.02 13.10 6.51
N ASP A 212 -6.21 14.02 7.43
CA ASP A 212 -5.87 13.89 8.85
C ASP A 212 -7.04 13.43 9.73
N ARG A 213 -8.24 13.31 9.17
CA ARG A 213 -9.45 12.94 9.90
C ARG A 213 -9.66 11.43 9.88
N ILE A 214 -9.58 10.79 11.06
CA ILE A 214 -9.91 9.37 11.25
C ILE A 214 -11.44 9.20 11.31
N ASP A 215 -11.96 8.16 10.66
CA ASP A 215 -13.35 7.73 10.81
C ASP A 215 -13.67 7.37 12.28
N ALA A 216 -14.89 7.63 12.73
CA ALA A 216 -15.26 7.44 14.14
C ALA A 216 -15.15 5.97 14.59
N GLY A 217 -15.65 5.03 13.78
CA GLY A 217 -15.57 3.60 14.08
C GLY A 217 -14.15 3.07 14.12
N TRP A 218 -13.30 3.53 13.19
CA TRP A 218 -11.89 3.20 13.20
C TRP A 218 -11.14 3.83 14.37
N ARG A 219 -11.48 5.06 14.75
CA ARG A 219 -10.90 5.68 15.95
C ARG A 219 -11.22 4.89 17.21
N GLU A 220 -12.46 4.41 17.36
CA GLU A 220 -12.83 3.52 18.46
C GLU A 220 -12.03 2.22 18.44
N ALA A 221 -11.84 1.60 17.25
CA ALA A 221 -11.03 0.40 17.10
C ALA A 221 -9.57 0.61 17.54
N PHE A 222 -8.96 1.72 17.12
CA PHE A 222 -7.58 2.04 17.48
C PHE A 222 -7.42 2.34 18.99
N MET A 223 -8.40 2.96 19.61
CA MET A 223 -8.38 3.23 21.05
C MET A 223 -8.66 1.97 21.90
N GLU A 224 -9.49 1.05 21.41
CA GLU A 224 -9.76 -0.21 22.09
C GLU A 224 -8.59 -1.21 21.96
N PHE A 225 -7.94 -1.23 20.80
CA PHE A 225 -6.85 -2.17 20.49
C PHE A 225 -5.58 -1.45 20.03
N PRO A 226 -4.98 -0.56 20.84
CA PRO A 226 -3.84 0.24 20.41
C PRO A 226 -2.61 -0.59 20.04
N ASP A 227 -2.51 -1.82 20.51
CA ASP A 227 -1.37 -2.73 20.28
C ASP A 227 -1.60 -3.71 19.10
N ARG A 228 -2.67 -3.53 18.29
CA ARG A 228 -3.09 -4.53 17.30
C ARG A 228 -3.17 -4.03 15.86
N PHE A 229 -3.03 -2.75 15.61
CA PHE A 229 -3.06 -2.18 14.28
C PHE A 229 -1.68 -1.74 13.83
N MET A 230 -1.41 -1.84 12.53
CA MET A 230 -0.13 -1.49 11.92
C MET A 230 -0.34 -0.82 10.57
N VAL A 231 0.61 0.01 10.15
CA VAL A 231 0.61 0.66 8.83
C VAL A 231 1.15 -0.32 7.78
N GLY A 232 0.62 -0.24 6.57
CA GLY A 232 1.13 -0.95 5.40
C GLY A 232 0.79 -0.20 4.11
N THR A 233 1.60 -0.36 3.04
CA THR A 233 1.39 0.29 1.75
C THR A 233 0.75 -0.61 0.71
N ASP A 234 1.03 -1.91 0.74
CA ASP A 234 0.66 -2.87 -0.30
C ASP A 234 1.13 -2.46 -1.70
N THR A 235 2.43 -2.54 -1.94
CA THR A 235 3.07 -2.14 -3.20
C THR A 235 3.04 -3.25 -4.25
N PHE A 236 1.87 -3.76 -4.60
CA PHE A 236 1.70 -4.92 -5.48
C PHE A 236 1.93 -4.63 -6.99
N THR A 237 2.12 -3.36 -7.39
CA THR A 237 2.54 -2.97 -8.75
C THR A 237 3.76 -2.06 -8.70
N PRO A 238 4.55 -1.98 -9.80
CA PRO A 238 5.75 -1.13 -9.84
C PRO A 238 5.48 0.33 -9.51
N GLU A 239 4.36 0.88 -9.96
CA GLU A 239 3.97 2.28 -9.77
C GLU A 239 3.73 2.60 -8.30
N ARG A 240 3.20 1.64 -7.52
CA ARG A 240 2.93 1.82 -6.10
C ARG A 240 4.19 1.96 -5.25
N LEU A 241 5.34 1.49 -5.72
CA LEU A 241 6.62 1.72 -5.05
C LEU A 241 6.94 3.21 -4.90
N PHE A 242 6.61 4.01 -5.92
CA PHE A 242 6.84 5.46 -5.88
C PHE A 242 5.91 6.19 -4.91
N TYR A 243 4.82 5.55 -4.50
CA TYR A 243 3.86 6.07 -3.54
C TYR A 243 4.30 5.89 -2.06
N ILE A 244 5.31 5.07 -1.77
CA ILE A 244 5.79 4.79 -0.41
C ILE A 244 6.04 6.08 0.41
N PRO A 245 6.76 7.11 -0.09
CA PRO A 245 7.00 8.33 0.69
C PRO A 245 5.74 9.15 0.95
N GLU A 246 4.84 9.23 -0.04
CA GLU A 246 3.57 9.96 0.06
C GLU A 246 2.63 9.28 1.07
N HIS A 247 2.50 7.95 0.99
CA HIS A 247 1.73 7.16 1.93
C HIS A 247 2.25 7.33 3.37
N ALA A 248 3.57 7.28 3.58
CA ALA A 248 4.16 7.49 4.89
C ALA A 248 3.88 8.90 5.43
N ALA A 249 3.89 9.92 4.56
CA ALA A 249 3.55 11.29 4.93
C ALA A 249 2.06 11.41 5.31
N TRP A 250 1.17 10.84 4.52
CA TRP A 250 -0.26 10.76 4.81
C TRP A 250 -0.54 10.02 6.13
N ALA A 251 0.11 8.87 6.33
CA ALA A 251 -0.03 8.10 7.57
C ALA A 251 0.35 8.94 8.81
N ARG A 252 1.45 9.67 8.75
CA ARG A 252 1.85 10.58 9.85
C ARG A 252 0.79 11.63 10.16
N GLY A 253 0.09 12.14 9.14
CA GLY A 253 -0.96 13.14 9.29
C GLY A 253 -2.09 12.65 10.20
N TRP A 254 -2.71 11.52 9.87
CA TRP A 254 -3.82 11.00 10.67
C TRP A 254 -3.35 10.37 11.99
N LEU A 255 -2.15 9.74 12.04
CA LEU A 255 -1.57 9.22 13.28
C LEU A 255 -1.34 10.31 14.32
N ALA A 256 -0.93 11.50 13.90
CA ALA A 256 -0.72 12.65 14.78
C ALA A 256 -2.01 13.15 15.46
N THR A 257 -3.19 12.75 14.98
CA THR A 257 -4.49 13.10 15.60
C THR A 257 -4.91 12.14 16.72
N LEU A 258 -4.17 11.04 16.91
CA LEU A 258 -4.32 10.13 18.03
C LEU A 258 -3.50 10.60 19.24
N PRO A 259 -3.79 10.11 20.47
CA PRO A 259 -2.86 10.25 21.57
C PRO A 259 -1.47 9.75 21.15
N ALA A 260 -0.41 10.47 21.50
CA ALA A 260 0.95 10.24 21.00
C ALA A 260 1.41 8.77 21.15
N GLU A 261 1.13 8.15 22.30
CA GLU A 261 1.47 6.74 22.52
C GLU A 261 0.74 5.80 21.56
N VAL A 262 -0.56 6.03 21.30
CA VAL A 262 -1.36 5.23 20.37
C VAL A 262 -0.85 5.43 18.95
N GLY A 263 -0.62 6.68 18.53
CA GLY A 263 -0.05 6.99 17.22
C GLY A 263 1.28 6.30 16.97
N GLU A 264 2.20 6.32 17.93
CA GLU A 264 3.50 5.63 17.82
C GLU A 264 3.36 4.10 17.80
N LYS A 265 2.42 3.52 18.55
CA LYS A 265 2.14 2.09 18.52
C LYS A 265 1.70 1.67 17.11
N LEU A 266 0.73 2.34 16.53
CA LEU A 266 0.25 2.02 15.18
C LEU A 266 1.33 2.30 14.12
N ALA A 267 2.08 3.40 14.28
CA ALA A 267 3.11 3.80 13.33
C ALA A 267 4.24 2.78 13.18
N TRP A 268 4.73 2.24 14.29
CA TRP A 268 5.93 1.41 14.25
C TRP A 268 6.12 0.46 15.44
N ARG A 269 5.68 0.77 16.67
CA ARG A 269 6.00 -0.02 17.86
C ARG A 269 5.37 -1.40 17.84
N ASN A 270 4.12 -1.52 17.35
CA ASN A 270 3.43 -2.81 17.23
C ASN A 270 4.15 -3.73 16.25
N ALA A 271 4.54 -3.20 15.10
CA ALA A 271 5.31 -3.94 14.11
C ALA A 271 6.68 -4.38 14.67
N GLU A 272 7.41 -3.48 15.32
CA GLU A 272 8.71 -3.82 15.94
C GLU A 272 8.55 -4.94 16.98
N ALA A 273 7.56 -4.84 17.87
CA ALA A 273 7.31 -5.85 18.89
C ALA A 273 6.94 -7.22 18.30
N LEU A 274 6.07 -7.23 17.28
CA LEU A 274 5.65 -8.45 16.60
C LEU A 274 6.82 -9.09 15.83
N LEU A 275 7.54 -8.29 15.05
CA LEU A 275 8.63 -8.76 14.19
C LEU A 275 9.86 -9.18 14.99
N ALA A 276 10.22 -8.50 16.08
CA ALA A 276 11.38 -8.84 16.90
C ALA A 276 11.35 -10.29 17.42
N ALA A 277 10.16 -10.82 17.68
CA ALA A 277 9.97 -12.21 18.12
C ALA A 277 10.24 -13.26 17.03
N ALA A 278 10.12 -12.88 15.73
CA ALA A 278 10.38 -13.77 14.60
C ALA A 278 11.69 -13.42 13.87
N TRP A 279 12.12 -12.16 13.95
CA TRP A 279 13.32 -11.63 13.30
C TRP A 279 14.15 -10.81 14.31
N PRO A 280 14.87 -11.45 15.23
CA PRO A 280 15.66 -10.76 16.24
C PRO A 280 16.81 -9.95 15.61
N ALA A 281 17.33 -8.96 16.34
CA ALA A 281 18.45 -8.16 15.91
C ALA A 281 19.64 -9.07 15.53
N GLY A 282 20.27 -8.80 14.38
CA GLY A 282 21.36 -9.64 13.84
C GLY A 282 20.90 -10.83 12.96
N ALA A 283 19.61 -11.13 12.86
CA ALA A 283 19.09 -12.19 11.99
C ALA A 283 19.47 -12.00 10.51
N ALA A 284 19.56 -10.76 10.05
CA ALA A 284 19.96 -10.42 8.68
C ALA A 284 21.41 -10.82 8.37
N ALA A 285 22.33 -10.71 9.32
CA ALA A 285 23.72 -11.12 9.13
C ALA A 285 23.88 -12.64 8.92
N SER A 286 22.94 -13.43 9.47
CA SER A 286 22.91 -14.89 9.32
C SER A 286 22.13 -15.33 8.05
N ALA A 287 21.41 -14.42 7.39
CA ALA A 287 20.56 -14.74 6.24
C ALA A 287 21.30 -14.61 4.89
N ALA A 288 22.46 -13.95 4.86
CA ALA A 288 23.23 -13.72 3.64
C ALA A 288 24.12 -14.92 3.27
N ALA A 289 23.54 -15.92 2.61
CA ALA A 289 24.33 -16.87 1.82
C ALA A 289 24.41 -16.37 0.36
N PRO A 290 25.59 -16.45 -0.31
CA PRO A 290 25.74 -15.87 -1.64
C PRO A 290 24.95 -16.67 -2.68
N ALA A 291 23.99 -15.99 -3.34
CA ALA A 291 23.31 -16.53 -4.50
C ALA A 291 24.18 -16.28 -5.74
N SER A 292 24.47 -17.34 -6.49
CA SER A 292 25.08 -17.24 -7.81
C SER A 292 24.13 -16.55 -8.80
N PRO A 293 24.63 -15.70 -9.70
CA PRO A 293 23.79 -14.95 -10.63
C PRO A 293 23.19 -15.85 -11.72
N GLN A 294 21.88 -15.87 -11.84
CA GLN A 294 21.15 -16.43 -12.97
C GLN A 294 20.88 -15.32 -14.00
N PRO A 295 21.00 -15.60 -15.31
CA PRO A 295 20.85 -14.56 -16.33
C PRO A 295 19.38 -14.09 -16.46
N ALA A 296 19.22 -12.78 -16.50
CA ALA A 296 17.95 -12.10 -16.69
C ALA A 296 17.36 -12.39 -18.09
N ALA A 297 16.13 -12.90 -18.11
CA ALA A 297 15.32 -12.94 -19.33
C ALA A 297 14.89 -11.50 -19.69
N ARG A 298 15.19 -11.10 -20.92
CA ARG A 298 14.80 -9.79 -21.45
C ARG A 298 13.28 -9.68 -21.58
N ALA A 299 12.72 -8.64 -20.99
CA ALA A 299 11.33 -8.25 -21.17
C ALA A 299 11.06 -7.82 -22.60
N SER A 300 9.99 -8.33 -23.18
CA SER A 300 9.52 -8.01 -24.52
C SER A 300 8.85 -6.63 -24.56
N SER A 301 9.20 -5.93 -25.62
CA SER A 301 8.78 -4.62 -26.09
C SER A 301 7.35 -4.17 -25.79
N SER A 302 7.23 -2.93 -25.31
CA SER A 302 6.02 -2.11 -25.27
C SER A 302 5.43 -1.94 -26.67
N SER A 303 4.27 -2.53 -26.95
CA SER A 303 3.47 -2.16 -28.11
C SER A 303 2.86 -0.78 -27.88
N SER A 304 3.14 0.18 -28.75
CA SER A 304 2.54 1.51 -28.77
C SER A 304 1.09 1.43 -29.27
N ALA A 305 0.17 1.03 -28.38
CA ALA A 305 -1.25 1.12 -28.67
C ALA A 305 -1.73 2.55 -28.49
N SER A 306 -2.37 3.14 -29.49
CA SER A 306 -2.96 4.50 -29.45
C SER A 306 -4.41 4.45 -28.91
N PRO A 307 -4.92 5.52 -28.30
CA PRO A 307 -6.32 5.66 -27.95
C PRO A 307 -7.24 5.46 -29.16
N PRO A 308 -8.46 4.91 -28.96
CA PRO A 308 -9.41 4.68 -30.06
C PRO A 308 -9.85 6.00 -30.70
N ALA A 309 -10.20 5.97 -31.99
CA ALA A 309 -10.82 7.11 -32.65
C ALA A 309 -12.28 7.30 -32.17
N CYS A 310 -12.80 8.52 -32.28
CA CYS A 310 -14.16 8.83 -31.83
C CYS A 310 -15.24 8.03 -32.57
N GLU A 311 -14.98 7.67 -33.82
CA GLU A 311 -15.87 6.89 -34.69
C GLU A 311 -15.65 5.38 -34.58
N ALA A 312 -14.69 4.91 -33.79
CA ALA A 312 -14.41 3.48 -33.63
C ALA A 312 -15.65 2.71 -33.21
N ARG A 313 -15.87 1.53 -33.77
CA ARG A 313 -17.06 0.71 -33.52
C ARG A 313 -16.92 -0.11 -32.23
N ALA A 314 -18.07 -0.50 -31.66
CA ALA A 314 -18.07 -1.32 -30.43
C ALA A 314 -17.50 -2.74 -30.67
N ASP A 315 -17.59 -3.27 -31.89
CA ASP A 315 -17.02 -4.55 -32.31
C ASP A 315 -15.48 -4.56 -32.35
N ASP A 316 -14.83 -3.37 -32.33
CA ASP A 316 -13.38 -3.22 -32.22
C ASP A 316 -12.87 -3.34 -30.74
N GLY A 317 -13.67 -3.81 -29.79
CA GLY A 317 -13.36 -3.86 -28.36
C GLY A 317 -13.32 -2.48 -27.69
N VAL A 318 -14.01 -1.50 -28.30
CA VAL A 318 -14.10 -0.12 -27.82
C VAL A 318 -15.40 0.05 -27.04
N ARG A 319 -15.31 0.65 -25.87
CA ARG A 319 -16.46 1.07 -25.07
C ARG A 319 -16.74 2.56 -25.27
N ARG A 320 -18.01 2.92 -25.20
CA ARG A 320 -18.48 4.29 -25.36
C ARG A 320 -19.38 4.66 -24.20
N LEU A 321 -19.11 5.81 -23.61
CA LEU A 321 -19.90 6.38 -22.52
C LEU A 321 -20.35 7.75 -22.94
N GLU A 322 -21.65 7.95 -22.96
CA GLU A 322 -22.24 9.24 -23.31
C GLU A 322 -22.30 10.10 -22.04
N GLY A 323 -21.86 11.34 -22.15
CA GLY A 323 -21.96 12.35 -21.13
C GLY A 323 -22.86 13.50 -21.53
N PRO A 324 -23.12 14.48 -20.66
CA PRO A 324 -23.96 15.64 -20.93
C PRO A 324 -23.48 16.51 -22.10
N SER A 325 -22.16 16.66 -22.25
CA SER A 325 -21.56 17.58 -23.25
C SER A 325 -20.52 16.93 -24.14
N SER A 326 -20.05 15.72 -23.77
CA SER A 326 -19.04 15.01 -24.52
C SER A 326 -19.29 13.48 -24.47
N ARG A 327 -18.47 12.75 -25.21
CA ARG A 327 -18.48 11.29 -25.23
C ARG A 327 -17.09 10.80 -24.88
N LEU A 328 -16.97 9.83 -23.97
CA LEU A 328 -15.75 9.11 -23.72
C LEU A 328 -15.72 7.82 -24.56
N VAL A 329 -14.67 7.62 -25.36
CA VAL A 329 -14.38 6.34 -26.00
C VAL A 329 -13.12 5.76 -25.37
N TYR A 330 -13.16 4.48 -25.01
CA TYR A 330 -11.98 3.84 -24.42
C TYR A 330 -11.90 2.37 -24.78
N ARG A 331 -10.71 1.81 -24.63
CA ARG A 331 -10.47 0.35 -24.63
C ARG A 331 -9.43 0.02 -23.56
N THR A 332 -9.44 -1.24 -23.14
CA THR A 332 -8.44 -1.77 -22.23
C THR A 332 -7.40 -2.61 -22.95
N TYR A 333 -6.21 -2.73 -22.37
CA TYR A 333 -5.19 -3.63 -22.84
C TYR A 333 -4.55 -4.36 -21.64
N PRO A 334 -4.70 -5.69 -21.58
CA PRO A 334 -5.46 -6.55 -22.48
C PRO A 334 -6.95 -6.18 -22.57
N ALA A 335 -7.61 -6.60 -23.66
CA ALA A 335 -9.03 -6.31 -23.90
C ALA A 335 -9.95 -6.96 -22.84
N THR A 336 -9.57 -8.13 -22.34
CA THR A 336 -10.24 -8.79 -21.21
C THR A 336 -9.48 -8.48 -19.95
N ILE A 337 -10.17 -7.83 -19.01
CA ILE A 337 -9.62 -7.55 -17.67
C ILE A 337 -9.74 -8.83 -16.85
N ALA A 338 -8.62 -9.32 -16.32
CA ALA A 338 -8.56 -10.49 -15.45
C ALA A 338 -8.26 -10.09 -14.01
N LEU A 339 -8.78 -10.85 -13.07
CA LEU A 339 -8.56 -10.66 -11.64
C LEU A 339 -7.05 -10.69 -11.32
N GLY A 340 -6.59 -9.69 -10.57
CA GLY A 340 -5.20 -9.61 -10.15
C GLY A 340 -4.18 -9.35 -11.27
N GLN A 341 -4.63 -9.04 -12.50
CA GLN A 341 -3.76 -8.72 -13.63
C GLN A 341 -3.77 -7.22 -13.94
N PRO A 342 -2.60 -6.59 -14.07
CA PRO A 342 -2.52 -5.20 -14.47
C PRO A 342 -3.08 -5.01 -15.88
N PHE A 343 -3.79 -3.92 -16.07
CA PHE A 343 -4.25 -3.50 -17.39
C PHE A 343 -4.03 -1.99 -17.57
N ARG A 344 -4.02 -1.56 -18.81
CA ARG A 344 -4.01 -0.16 -19.15
C ARG A 344 -5.31 0.23 -19.80
N LEU A 345 -5.71 1.46 -19.64
CA LEU A 345 -6.86 2.07 -20.27
C LEU A 345 -6.38 3.13 -21.26
N LEU A 346 -6.85 3.05 -22.48
CA LEU A 346 -6.59 4.02 -23.54
C LEU A 346 -7.90 4.75 -23.83
N ALA A 347 -7.97 6.03 -23.50
CA ALA A 347 -9.18 6.83 -23.55
C ALA A 347 -9.01 8.06 -24.44
N ARG A 348 -10.11 8.45 -25.08
CA ARG A 348 -10.26 9.70 -25.81
C ARG A 348 -11.58 10.36 -25.46
N LEU A 349 -11.51 11.65 -25.14
CA LEU A 349 -12.71 12.48 -25.00
C LEU A 349 -13.09 13.00 -26.38
N CYS A 350 -14.30 12.70 -26.81
CA CYS A 350 -14.82 13.11 -28.08
C CYS A 350 -15.79 14.28 -27.91
N PRO A 351 -15.72 15.35 -28.74
CA PRO A 351 -16.60 16.48 -28.64
C PRO A 351 -18.06 16.04 -28.86
N GLY A 352 -18.95 16.56 -28.02
CA GLY A 352 -20.42 16.53 -28.21
C GLY A 352 -20.94 17.88 -28.69
N THR A 353 -22.21 18.16 -28.40
CA THR A 353 -22.85 19.44 -28.77
C THR A 353 -22.36 20.64 -28.00
N GLY A 354 -21.70 20.43 -26.82
CA GLY A 354 -20.99 21.43 -26.05
C GLY A 354 -19.51 21.07 -26.04
N ARG A 355 -18.67 21.88 -26.68
CA ARG A 355 -17.24 21.62 -26.87
C ARG A 355 -16.48 21.64 -25.53
N PRO A 356 -15.97 20.53 -24.98
CA PRO A 356 -14.90 20.60 -24.02
C PRO A 356 -13.66 21.08 -24.76
N GLY A 357 -12.90 21.99 -24.17
CA GLY A 357 -11.66 22.49 -24.75
C GLY A 357 -10.69 21.34 -24.97
N ASP A 358 -9.82 21.48 -25.96
CA ASP A 358 -8.70 20.52 -26.22
C ASP A 358 -7.76 20.35 -25.00
N ASP A 359 -7.95 21.19 -23.96
CA ASP A 359 -7.20 21.21 -22.71
C ASP A 359 -7.85 20.47 -21.52
N ALA A 360 -9.01 19.80 -21.72
CA ALA A 360 -9.68 19.08 -20.64
C ALA A 360 -8.71 18.06 -19.97
N ARG A 361 -8.64 18.12 -18.63
CA ARG A 361 -7.82 17.18 -17.86
C ARG A 361 -8.65 15.95 -17.54
N LEU A 362 -8.17 14.81 -17.99
CA LEU A 362 -8.77 13.53 -17.64
C LEU A 362 -8.09 12.97 -16.38
N SER A 363 -8.89 12.42 -15.49
CA SER A 363 -8.46 11.54 -14.40
C SER A 363 -9.16 10.18 -14.53
N VAL A 364 -8.52 9.13 -14.05
CA VAL A 364 -9.03 7.76 -14.10
C VAL A 364 -8.93 7.17 -12.71
N ASP A 365 -10.01 6.56 -12.25
CA ASP A 365 -10.10 5.82 -10.99
C ASP A 365 -11.02 4.62 -11.16
N ALA A 366 -11.08 3.73 -10.18
CA ALA A 366 -12.08 2.68 -10.10
C ALA A 366 -12.44 2.37 -8.65
N THR A 367 -13.71 2.07 -8.42
CA THR A 367 -14.25 1.77 -7.10
C THR A 367 -15.01 0.45 -7.10
N MET A 368 -15.13 -0.19 -5.95
CA MET A 368 -16.07 -1.27 -5.67
C MET A 368 -17.19 -0.73 -4.76
N PRO A 369 -18.34 -0.31 -5.30
CA PRO A 369 -19.40 0.30 -4.51
C PRO A 369 -19.94 -0.59 -3.39
N GLU A 370 -19.97 -1.90 -3.61
CA GLU A 370 -20.45 -2.89 -2.64
C GLU A 370 -19.50 -3.05 -1.44
N HIS A 371 -18.20 -2.84 -1.66
CA HIS A 371 -17.16 -2.94 -0.64
C HIS A 371 -16.69 -1.58 -0.10
N ARG A 372 -17.22 -0.46 -0.64
CA ARG A 372 -16.91 0.93 -0.26
C ARG A 372 -15.42 1.27 -0.30
N HIS A 373 -14.66 0.65 -1.21
CA HIS A 373 -13.27 0.98 -1.47
C HIS A 373 -12.99 1.10 -2.97
N GLY A 374 -11.84 1.64 -3.33
CA GLY A 374 -11.39 1.81 -4.71
C GLY A 374 -9.98 1.24 -4.91
N MET A 375 -9.31 1.71 -5.97
CA MET A 375 -7.92 1.35 -6.22
C MET A 375 -6.95 1.91 -5.17
N ASN A 376 -7.35 2.95 -4.42
CA ASN A 376 -6.56 3.63 -3.40
C ASN A 376 -5.21 4.19 -3.87
N TYR A 377 -5.06 4.39 -5.18
CA TYR A 377 -3.91 4.99 -5.83
C TYR A 377 -4.33 5.57 -7.18
N ALA A 378 -3.60 6.56 -7.67
CA ALA A 378 -3.81 7.11 -8.99
C ALA A 378 -2.98 6.34 -10.02
N PRO A 379 -3.56 5.86 -11.14
CA PRO A 379 -2.80 5.27 -12.22
C PRO A 379 -1.87 6.31 -12.85
N ARG A 380 -0.79 5.84 -13.50
CA ARG A 380 0.07 6.74 -14.26
C ARG A 380 -0.67 7.23 -15.49
N LEU A 381 -0.89 8.54 -15.57
CA LEU A 381 -1.57 9.17 -16.69
C LEU A 381 -0.54 9.76 -17.66
N THR A 382 -0.56 9.32 -18.91
CA THR A 382 0.29 9.86 -19.99
C THR A 382 -0.61 10.42 -21.07
N ARG A 383 -0.51 11.72 -21.35
CA ARG A 383 -1.15 12.32 -22.53
C ARG A 383 -0.45 11.85 -23.79
N VAL A 384 -1.25 11.42 -24.75
CA VAL A 384 -0.82 11.01 -26.07
C VAL A 384 -1.62 11.75 -27.11
N ASP A 385 -1.19 11.72 -28.37
CA ASP A 385 -1.91 12.41 -29.43
C ASP A 385 -3.39 11.98 -29.51
N GLY A 386 -4.26 12.95 -29.21
CA GLY A 386 -5.70 12.81 -29.20
C GLY A 386 -6.30 12.00 -28.04
N GLY A 387 -5.58 11.82 -26.91
CA GLY A 387 -6.16 11.10 -25.78
C GLY A 387 -5.25 10.88 -24.58
N LEU A 388 -5.58 9.89 -23.79
CA LEU A 388 -4.93 9.54 -22.53
C LEU A 388 -4.64 8.04 -22.48
N VAL A 389 -3.48 7.69 -21.96
CA VAL A 389 -3.14 6.34 -21.49
C VAL A 389 -3.06 6.37 -19.97
N ALA A 390 -3.86 5.52 -19.32
CA ALA A 390 -3.75 5.26 -17.89
C ALA A 390 -3.14 3.88 -17.70
N ASP A 391 -1.93 3.84 -17.14
CA ASP A 391 -1.17 2.62 -16.88
C ASP A 391 -1.28 2.21 -15.40
N GLY A 392 -1.24 0.91 -15.14
CA GLY A 392 -1.17 0.36 -13.79
C GLY A 392 -2.51 0.15 -13.12
N LEU A 393 -3.63 0.17 -13.87
CA LEU A 393 -4.93 -0.23 -13.32
C LEU A 393 -4.91 -1.73 -12.99
N LEU A 394 -5.54 -2.10 -11.85
CA LEU A 394 -5.64 -3.48 -11.44
C LEU A 394 -6.89 -3.67 -10.56
N PHE A 395 -7.67 -4.69 -10.87
CA PHE A 395 -8.79 -5.12 -10.05
C PHE A 395 -8.39 -6.35 -9.26
N HIS A 396 -8.25 -6.18 -7.96
CA HIS A 396 -7.63 -7.16 -7.07
C HIS A 396 -8.62 -8.15 -6.42
N MET A 397 -9.93 -7.90 -6.54
CA MET A 397 -10.99 -8.73 -5.98
C MET A 397 -12.04 -9.05 -7.04
N ALA A 398 -12.65 -10.23 -6.92
CA ALA A 398 -13.86 -10.57 -7.68
C ALA A 398 -15.03 -9.68 -7.22
N GLY A 399 -15.96 -9.44 -8.14
CA GLY A 399 -17.13 -8.59 -7.88
C GLY A 399 -17.30 -7.49 -8.91
N ARG A 400 -18.21 -6.53 -8.62
CA ARG A 400 -18.52 -5.41 -9.49
C ARG A 400 -17.62 -4.22 -9.20
N TRP A 401 -16.74 -3.90 -10.14
CA TRP A 401 -15.96 -2.68 -10.16
C TRP A 401 -16.65 -1.63 -11.01
N GLN A 402 -16.59 -0.39 -10.59
CA GLN A 402 -17.03 0.77 -11.34
C GLN A 402 -15.81 1.58 -11.76
N LEU A 403 -15.47 1.54 -13.04
CA LEU A 403 -14.45 2.40 -13.64
C LEU A 403 -15.01 3.82 -13.69
N VAL A 404 -14.22 4.80 -13.28
CA VAL A 404 -14.59 6.22 -13.23
C VAL A 404 -13.57 7.02 -14.03
N VAL A 405 -14.05 7.78 -15.02
CA VAL A 405 -13.23 8.75 -15.75
C VAL A 405 -13.86 10.13 -15.57
N GLU A 406 -13.11 11.08 -15.07
CA GLU A 406 -13.57 12.47 -14.97
C GLU A 406 -12.81 13.34 -15.97
N ALA A 407 -13.57 14.14 -16.71
CA ALA A 407 -13.05 15.18 -17.58
C ALA A 407 -13.31 16.53 -16.92
N ARG A 408 -12.24 17.29 -16.67
CA ARG A 408 -12.31 18.60 -16.02
C ARG A 408 -11.83 19.68 -16.98
N ASP A 409 -12.72 20.66 -17.22
CA ASP A 409 -12.45 21.85 -18.02
C ASP A 409 -12.80 23.09 -17.19
N GLY A 410 -11.78 23.78 -16.65
CA GLY A 410 -11.97 24.81 -15.65
C GLY A 410 -12.72 24.27 -14.41
N ASP A 411 -13.86 24.89 -14.08
CA ASP A 411 -14.73 24.48 -12.97
C ASP A 411 -15.74 23.40 -13.37
N ALA A 412 -15.89 23.10 -14.68
CA ALA A 412 -16.79 22.06 -15.16
C ALA A 412 -16.16 20.67 -15.00
N VAL A 413 -16.94 19.74 -14.45
CA VAL A 413 -16.54 18.33 -14.29
C VAL A 413 -17.60 17.45 -14.94
N GLU A 414 -17.18 16.64 -15.89
CA GLU A 414 -18.02 15.62 -16.51
C GLU A 414 -17.50 14.24 -16.09
N ARG A 415 -18.38 13.38 -15.59
CA ARG A 415 -18.03 12.07 -15.03
C ARG A 415 -18.65 10.97 -15.85
N PHE A 416 -17.81 10.02 -16.27
CA PHE A 416 -18.17 8.80 -16.98
C PHE A 416 -17.94 7.61 -16.08
N THR A 417 -18.90 6.68 -16.04
CA THR A 417 -18.79 5.46 -15.25
C THR A 417 -19.14 4.24 -16.09
N ASP A 418 -18.40 3.15 -15.89
CA ASP A 418 -18.69 1.86 -16.53
C ASP A 418 -18.44 0.71 -15.54
N ASP A 419 -19.37 -0.23 -15.50
CA ASP A 419 -19.30 -1.37 -14.59
C ASP A 419 -18.54 -2.54 -15.25
N VAL A 420 -17.56 -3.08 -14.51
CA VAL A 420 -16.78 -4.25 -14.89
C VAL A 420 -17.00 -5.33 -13.83
N VAL A 421 -17.58 -6.46 -14.23
CA VAL A 421 -17.83 -7.59 -13.33
C VAL A 421 -16.75 -8.65 -13.54
N LEU A 422 -16.00 -8.94 -12.48
CA LEU A 422 -15.00 -10.01 -12.42
C LEU A 422 -15.51 -11.19 -11.60
N ARG A 423 -15.24 -12.38 -12.08
CA ARG A 423 -15.67 -13.64 -11.44
C ARG A 423 -14.47 -14.47 -11.04
#